data_b771bf17b01d4c523aeee015cd1f5d91
#
_entry.id   b771bf17b01d4c523aeee015cd1f5d91
#
_cell.length_a   1.000
_cell.length_b   1.000
_cell.length_c   1.000
_cell.angle_alpha   90.00
_cell.angle_beta   90.00
_cell.angle_gamma   90.00
#
_symmetry.space_group_name_H-M   'P 1'
#
loop_
_entity.id
_entity.type
_entity.pdbx_description
1 polymer ?
#
loop_
_entity_poly.entity_id
_entity_poly.type
_entity_poly.pdbx_seq_one_letter_code
_entity_poly.pdbx_strand_id
1 'polypeptide(L)'
;MEDATMPTFRKFPNPNFDVHSEGDYWEKIKPLKAKTALLIIDVQKHDQDLSVELKDAGNSYLFDRLKATVIPNARRLLDFFRDQQMVVTFATLGNQRTDGRDRSPTQARPGWNYTLLKIGSTDQEVVDELKPRDGEVVVCKTTDSTVMGTQYGHILRWMGIEHVVVGGLFTDQCVSSTVRDLSDWGYTVFLVEDATSAINADLQVWETRMLNQIYCKVVSTEEVLQDLVGQ
;
A
#
# COMPACT_ATOMS: atom_id res chain seq x y z
N MET A 1 -1.36 27.39 -8.66
CA MET A 1 -2.31 27.00 -7.58
C MET A 1 -2.96 25.73 -8.06
N GLU A 2 -2.61 24.59 -7.48
CA GLU A 2 -3.34 23.35 -7.74
C GLU A 2 -4.79 23.54 -7.28
N ASP A 3 -5.72 23.16 -8.16
CA ASP A 3 -7.15 23.23 -7.84
C ASP A 3 -7.46 22.21 -6.73
N ALA A 4 -7.73 22.70 -5.53
CA ALA A 4 -8.04 21.88 -4.34
C ALA A 4 -9.32 21.04 -4.53
N THR A 5 -10.11 21.31 -5.56
CA THR A 5 -11.36 20.59 -5.87
C THR A 5 -11.15 19.43 -6.86
N MET A 6 -9.96 19.35 -7.48
CA MET A 6 -9.68 18.29 -8.44
C MET A 6 -9.48 16.94 -7.74
N PRO A 7 -10.19 15.87 -8.14
CA PRO A 7 -9.99 14.54 -7.59
C PRO A 7 -8.55 14.06 -7.73
N THR A 8 -8.04 13.34 -6.73
CA THR A 8 -6.63 12.93 -6.66
C THR A 8 -6.19 12.12 -7.87
N PHE A 9 -7.03 11.22 -8.40
CA PHE A 9 -6.67 10.45 -9.61
C PHE A 9 -6.39 11.32 -10.84
N ARG A 10 -6.97 12.52 -10.94
CA ARG A 10 -6.69 13.47 -12.03
C ARG A 10 -5.39 14.25 -11.84
N LYS A 11 -4.86 14.30 -10.61
CA LYS A 11 -3.55 14.92 -10.32
C LYS A 11 -2.38 14.04 -10.77
N PHE A 12 -2.63 12.76 -10.96
CA PHE A 12 -1.66 11.77 -11.41
C PHE A 12 -2.05 11.17 -12.77
N PRO A 13 -2.14 11.96 -13.85
CA PRO A 13 -2.57 11.46 -15.15
C PRO A 13 -1.61 10.38 -15.65
N ASN A 14 -2.18 9.24 -16.03
CA ASN A 14 -1.41 8.15 -16.62
C ASN A 14 -1.04 8.53 -18.06
N PRO A 15 0.24 8.46 -18.46
CA PRO A 15 0.68 8.87 -19.79
C PRO A 15 0.08 8.04 -20.93
N ASN A 16 -0.44 6.85 -20.64
CA ASN A 16 -1.12 6.02 -21.65
C ASN A 16 -2.55 6.51 -21.96
N PHE A 17 -3.14 7.37 -21.13
CA PHE A 17 -4.53 7.82 -21.29
C PHE A 17 -4.70 9.11 -22.09
N ASP A 18 -3.63 9.85 -22.42
CA ASP A 18 -3.69 10.97 -23.37
C ASP A 18 -4.18 10.51 -24.76
N VAL A 19 -4.13 9.21 -25.03
CA VAL A 19 -4.51 8.58 -26.30
C VAL A 19 -5.91 7.95 -26.28
N HIS A 20 -6.46 7.63 -25.09
CA HIS A 20 -7.69 6.84 -24.93
C HIS A 20 -8.62 7.40 -23.84
N SER A 21 -8.90 8.68 -23.84
CA SER A 21 -9.71 9.34 -22.81
C SER A 21 -11.16 8.82 -22.75
N GLU A 22 -11.43 7.87 -21.87
CA GLU A 22 -12.77 7.65 -21.32
C GLU A 22 -12.76 8.02 -19.84
N GLY A 23 -12.68 9.33 -19.53
CA GLY A 23 -12.48 9.88 -18.21
C GLY A 23 -13.58 9.57 -17.18
N ASP A 24 -14.75 9.12 -17.61
CA ASP A 24 -15.92 9.00 -16.73
C ASP A 24 -15.99 7.69 -15.94
N TYR A 25 -15.23 6.67 -16.32
CA TYR A 25 -15.28 5.37 -15.63
C TYR A 25 -14.84 5.50 -14.17
N TRP A 26 -13.64 6.00 -13.96
CA TRP A 26 -13.06 6.10 -12.62
C TRP A 26 -13.72 7.15 -11.72
N GLU A 27 -14.40 8.16 -12.30
CA GLU A 27 -15.19 9.12 -11.52
C GLU A 27 -16.33 8.44 -10.78
N LYS A 28 -16.96 7.44 -11.40
CA LYS A 28 -18.12 6.70 -10.85
C LYS A 28 -17.72 5.59 -9.89
N ILE A 29 -16.46 5.15 -9.93
CA ILE A 29 -15.97 4.07 -9.08
C ILE A 29 -15.68 4.60 -7.68
N LYS A 30 -16.38 4.04 -6.70
CA LYS A 30 -16.23 4.33 -5.27
C LYS A 30 -16.14 3.03 -4.46
N PRO A 31 -15.41 3.01 -3.35
CA PRO A 31 -15.40 1.85 -2.48
C PRO A 31 -16.80 1.62 -1.87
N LEU A 32 -17.22 0.38 -1.77
CA LEU A 32 -18.47 0.00 -1.12
C LEU A 32 -18.17 -0.53 0.28
N LYS A 33 -18.68 0.13 1.32
CA LYS A 33 -18.37 -0.14 2.72
C LYS A 33 -18.42 -1.63 3.08
N ALA A 34 -19.50 -2.31 2.74
CA ALA A 34 -19.72 -3.73 3.08
C ALA A 34 -18.79 -4.71 2.33
N LYS A 35 -18.06 -4.24 1.29
CA LYS A 35 -17.23 -5.06 0.40
C LYS A 35 -15.79 -4.57 0.31
N THR A 36 -15.39 -3.68 1.19
CA THR A 36 -14.08 -3.04 1.17
C THR A 36 -13.20 -3.50 2.33
N ALA A 37 -11.96 -3.89 2.01
CA ALA A 37 -10.91 -4.11 2.99
C ALA A 37 -9.83 -3.03 2.89
N LEU A 38 -9.22 -2.69 4.02
CA LEU A 38 -7.98 -1.93 4.10
C LEU A 38 -6.79 -2.89 4.11
N LEU A 39 -5.78 -2.61 3.30
CA LEU A 39 -4.50 -3.31 3.31
C LEU A 39 -3.36 -2.31 3.58
N ILE A 40 -2.64 -2.51 4.66
CA ILE A 40 -1.38 -1.79 4.97
C ILE A 40 -0.21 -2.72 4.68
N ILE A 41 0.68 -2.31 3.76
CA ILE A 41 1.79 -3.12 3.27
C ILE A 41 3.11 -2.61 3.85
N ASP A 42 3.86 -3.48 4.52
CA ASP A 42 5.27 -3.34 4.88
C ASP A 42 5.65 -2.02 5.60
N VAL A 43 4.76 -1.45 6.40
CA VAL A 43 5.15 -0.32 7.28
C VAL A 43 5.74 -0.91 8.56
N GLN A 44 6.97 -1.42 8.44
CA GLN A 44 7.66 -2.19 9.46
C GLN A 44 8.74 -1.36 10.18
N LYS A 45 9.18 -1.80 11.35
CA LYS A 45 10.24 -1.13 12.12
C LYS A 45 11.56 -1.05 11.34
N HIS A 46 11.87 -2.10 10.56
CA HIS A 46 13.00 -2.09 9.62
C HIS A 46 12.98 -0.89 8.66
N ASP A 47 11.80 -0.61 8.06
CA ASP A 47 11.67 0.48 7.07
C ASP A 47 11.73 1.85 7.75
N GLN A 48 11.28 1.93 8.99
CA GLN A 48 11.45 3.12 9.82
C GLN A 48 12.93 3.38 10.09
N ASP A 49 13.69 2.36 10.47
CA ASP A 49 15.15 2.47 10.71
C ASP A 49 15.89 2.80 9.41
N LEU A 50 15.57 2.14 8.30
CA LEU A 50 16.11 2.46 6.98
C LEU A 50 15.87 3.93 6.61
N SER A 51 14.71 4.49 6.94
CA SER A 51 14.40 5.90 6.67
C SER A 51 15.33 6.86 7.42
N VAL A 52 15.73 6.50 8.65
CA VAL A 52 16.70 7.26 9.45
C VAL A 52 18.09 7.16 8.83
N GLU A 53 18.53 5.96 8.45
CA GLU A 53 19.82 5.74 7.79
C GLU A 53 19.95 6.55 6.49
N LEU A 54 18.90 6.55 5.66
CA LEU A 54 18.86 7.32 4.41
C LEU A 54 18.92 8.82 4.67
N LYS A 55 18.21 9.32 5.69
CA LYS A 55 18.25 10.73 6.09
C LYS A 55 19.66 11.13 6.52
N ASP A 56 20.31 10.32 7.33
CA ASP A 56 21.68 10.57 7.80
C ASP A 56 22.69 10.53 6.65
N ALA A 57 22.39 9.77 5.59
CA ALA A 57 23.14 9.76 4.33
C ALA A 57 22.80 10.92 3.37
N GLY A 58 21.91 11.83 3.76
CA GLY A 58 21.53 13.02 2.98
C GLY A 58 20.26 12.89 2.15
N ASN A 59 19.51 11.78 2.25
CA ASN A 59 18.21 11.59 1.60
C ASN A 59 17.10 11.52 2.66
N SER A 60 16.50 12.65 3.00
CA SER A 60 15.45 12.72 4.03
C SER A 60 14.05 12.40 3.53
N TYR A 61 13.82 12.23 2.22
CA TYR A 61 12.48 12.12 1.64
C TYR A 61 11.62 11.06 2.32
N LEU A 62 12.14 9.82 2.43
CA LEU A 62 11.38 8.72 3.04
C LEU A 62 11.06 9.01 4.51
N PHE A 63 12.04 9.48 5.28
CA PHE A 63 11.86 9.83 6.69
C PHE A 63 10.77 10.90 6.88
N ASP A 64 10.87 11.99 6.15
CA ASP A 64 9.95 13.11 6.25
C ASP A 64 8.53 12.69 5.84
N ARG A 65 8.41 11.94 4.72
CA ARG A 65 7.13 11.47 4.22
C ARG A 65 6.48 10.41 5.13
N LEU A 66 7.26 9.46 5.67
CA LEU A 66 6.73 8.50 6.65
C LEU A 66 6.16 9.21 7.88
N LYS A 67 6.92 10.12 8.45
CA LYS A 67 6.56 10.80 9.70
C LYS A 67 5.42 11.80 9.53
N ALA A 68 5.44 12.59 8.45
CA ALA A 68 4.50 13.70 8.26
C ALA A 68 3.24 13.30 7.48
N THR A 69 3.26 12.22 6.72
CA THR A 69 2.21 11.91 5.75
C THR A 69 1.71 10.46 5.86
N VAL A 70 2.59 9.48 5.62
CA VAL A 70 2.17 8.07 5.48
C VAL A 70 1.60 7.52 6.78
N ILE A 71 2.38 7.56 7.88
CA ILE A 71 1.94 6.99 9.17
C ILE A 71 0.69 7.69 9.70
N PRO A 72 0.61 9.04 9.71
CA PRO A 72 -0.62 9.73 10.14
C PRO A 72 -1.86 9.37 9.32
N ASN A 73 -1.74 9.30 7.99
CA ASN A 73 -2.87 8.98 7.13
C ASN A 73 -3.27 7.50 7.20
N ALA A 74 -2.30 6.57 7.20
CA ALA A 74 -2.55 5.16 7.46
C ALA A 74 -3.27 4.96 8.81
N ARG A 75 -2.88 5.70 9.84
CA ARG A 75 -3.55 5.67 11.14
C ARG A 75 -5.00 6.15 11.05
N ARG A 76 -5.28 7.25 10.35
CA ARG A 76 -6.65 7.74 10.12
C ARG A 76 -7.52 6.69 9.42
N LEU A 77 -6.98 6.02 8.39
CA LEU A 77 -7.67 4.92 7.71
C LEU A 77 -7.94 3.76 8.66
N LEU A 78 -6.94 3.31 9.41
CA LEU A 78 -7.08 2.22 10.38
C LEU A 78 -8.15 2.54 11.43
N ASP A 79 -8.11 3.72 12.03
CA ASP A 79 -9.08 4.09 13.05
C ASP A 79 -10.49 4.12 12.47
N PHE A 80 -10.70 4.69 11.28
CA PHE A 80 -12.00 4.69 10.61
C PHE A 80 -12.51 3.27 10.32
N PHE A 81 -11.68 2.41 9.69
CA PHE A 81 -12.07 1.04 9.35
C PHE A 81 -12.41 0.23 10.60
N ARG A 82 -11.64 0.39 11.68
CA ARG A 82 -11.88 -0.25 12.98
C ARG A 82 -13.18 0.23 13.63
N ASP A 83 -13.41 1.55 13.65
CA ASP A 83 -14.61 2.14 14.23
C ASP A 83 -15.88 1.74 13.46
N GLN A 84 -15.76 1.56 12.15
CA GLN A 84 -16.83 1.09 11.29
C GLN A 84 -16.94 -0.45 11.18
N GLN A 85 -16.12 -1.19 11.94
CA GLN A 85 -16.06 -2.66 11.93
C GLN A 85 -15.82 -3.25 10.53
N MET A 86 -15.10 -2.53 9.70
CA MET A 86 -14.69 -2.98 8.37
C MET A 86 -13.46 -3.87 8.44
N VAL A 87 -13.19 -4.60 7.37
CA VAL A 87 -12.06 -5.52 7.29
C VAL A 87 -10.74 -4.75 7.23
N VAL A 88 -9.85 -5.04 8.18
CA VAL A 88 -8.48 -4.52 8.23
C VAL A 88 -7.51 -5.68 8.02
N THR A 89 -6.54 -5.48 7.15
CA THR A 89 -5.51 -6.45 6.82
C THR A 89 -4.14 -5.80 6.73
N PHE A 90 -3.11 -6.61 7.00
CA PHE A 90 -1.71 -6.20 6.91
C PHE A 90 -0.92 -7.21 6.09
N ALA A 91 0.08 -6.71 5.38
CA ALA A 91 1.15 -7.52 4.84
C ALA A 91 2.47 -7.10 5.49
N THR A 92 3.32 -8.08 5.79
CA THR A 92 4.68 -7.86 6.26
C THR A 92 5.65 -8.67 5.44
N LEU A 93 6.79 -8.10 5.12
CA LEU A 93 7.91 -8.84 4.55
C LEU A 93 8.62 -9.61 5.65
N GLY A 94 8.94 -10.88 5.40
CA GLY A 94 9.68 -11.69 6.37
C GLY A 94 10.08 -13.04 5.82
N ASN A 95 11.15 -13.62 6.37
CA ASN A 95 11.64 -14.94 5.98
C ASN A 95 11.49 -15.94 7.13
N GLN A 96 11.03 -17.15 6.80
CA GLN A 96 10.86 -18.24 7.78
C GLN A 96 12.21 -18.89 8.15
N ARG A 97 13.10 -18.97 7.18
CA ARG A 97 14.43 -19.53 7.39
C ARG A 97 15.42 -18.46 7.81
N THR A 98 16.29 -18.79 8.75
CA THR A 98 17.34 -17.87 9.23
C THR A 98 18.37 -17.54 8.16
N ASP A 99 18.55 -18.42 7.16
CA ASP A 99 19.44 -18.18 6.02
C ASP A 99 18.77 -17.46 4.85
N GLY A 100 17.45 -17.20 4.93
CA GLY A 100 16.66 -16.46 3.96
C GLY A 100 16.53 -17.10 2.58
N ARG A 101 16.78 -18.42 2.44
CA ARG A 101 16.65 -19.13 1.14
C ARG A 101 15.21 -19.27 0.66
N ASP A 102 14.25 -18.95 1.49
CA ASP A 102 12.82 -18.92 1.19
C ASP A 102 12.36 -17.58 0.57
N ARG A 103 13.26 -16.61 0.43
CA ARG A 103 12.95 -15.34 -0.25
C ARG A 103 12.96 -15.51 -1.76
N SER A 104 12.14 -14.69 -2.45
CA SER A 104 12.23 -14.59 -3.90
C SER A 104 13.61 -14.11 -4.35
N PRO A 105 14.04 -14.39 -5.59
CA PRO A 105 15.30 -13.87 -6.12
C PRO A 105 15.40 -12.34 -6.08
N THR A 106 14.28 -11.64 -6.22
CA THR A 106 14.21 -10.17 -6.10
C THR A 106 14.59 -9.72 -4.69
N GLN A 107 14.04 -10.38 -3.67
CA GLN A 107 14.30 -10.08 -2.26
C GLN A 107 15.67 -10.59 -1.76
N ALA A 108 16.31 -11.48 -2.51
CA ALA A 108 17.59 -12.08 -2.12
C ALA A 108 18.80 -11.54 -2.91
N ARG A 109 18.60 -10.60 -3.84
CA ARG A 109 19.66 -10.11 -4.73
C ARG A 109 20.63 -9.20 -3.99
N PRO A 110 21.93 -9.55 -3.88
CA PRO A 110 22.93 -8.70 -3.26
C PRO A 110 23.04 -7.33 -3.96
N GLY A 111 23.18 -6.27 -3.16
CA GLY A 111 23.35 -4.90 -3.65
C GLY A 111 22.06 -4.22 -4.14
N TRP A 112 20.91 -4.89 -4.01
CA TRP A 112 19.60 -4.34 -4.33
C TRP A 112 18.75 -4.34 -3.05
N ASN A 113 17.86 -5.27 -2.91
CA ASN A 113 16.93 -5.34 -1.79
C ASN A 113 17.32 -6.49 -0.83
N TYR A 114 18.57 -6.48 -0.34
CA TYR A 114 19.09 -7.55 0.51
C TYR A 114 18.52 -7.44 1.94
N THR A 115 17.23 -7.58 2.05
CA THR A 115 16.53 -7.52 3.34
C THR A 115 16.38 -8.92 3.92
N LEU A 116 16.90 -9.15 5.10
CA LEU A 116 16.79 -10.41 5.81
C LEU A 116 16.02 -10.18 7.12
N LEU A 117 14.71 -10.29 7.03
CA LEU A 117 13.80 -10.09 8.17
C LEU A 117 13.26 -11.43 8.65
N LYS A 118 13.79 -11.92 9.76
CA LYS A 118 13.29 -13.16 10.34
C LYS A 118 11.90 -12.96 10.94
N ILE A 119 10.95 -13.84 10.59
CA ILE A 119 9.62 -13.83 11.21
C ILE A 119 9.74 -13.89 12.73
N GLY A 120 9.04 -12.97 13.41
CA GLY A 120 9.04 -12.81 14.85
C GLY A 120 10.21 -12.01 15.42
N SER A 121 11.06 -11.41 14.56
CA SER A 121 12.02 -10.38 15.01
C SER A 121 11.33 -9.02 15.17
N THR A 122 11.92 -8.16 15.98
CA THR A 122 11.44 -6.77 16.16
C THR A 122 11.40 -6.00 14.86
N ASP A 123 12.40 -6.17 14.00
CA ASP A 123 12.51 -5.46 12.73
C ASP A 123 11.37 -5.82 11.75
N GLN A 124 10.83 -7.05 11.88
CA GLN A 124 9.71 -7.54 11.07
C GLN A 124 8.35 -7.01 11.56
N GLU A 125 8.25 -6.51 12.79
CA GLU A 125 7.00 -6.00 13.33
C GLU A 125 6.54 -4.75 12.59
N VAL A 126 5.21 -4.59 12.47
CA VAL A 126 4.59 -3.32 12.05
C VAL A 126 4.92 -2.25 13.09
N VAL A 127 5.18 -1.01 12.65
CA VAL A 127 5.45 0.13 13.54
C VAL A 127 4.37 0.27 14.60
N ASP A 128 4.73 0.72 15.80
CA ASP A 128 3.82 0.74 16.95
C ASP A 128 2.58 1.61 16.72
N GLU A 129 2.70 2.67 15.94
CA GLU A 129 1.60 3.57 15.57
C GLU A 129 0.48 2.86 14.77
N LEU A 130 0.83 1.81 14.01
CA LEU A 130 -0.09 1.09 13.12
C LEU A 130 -0.33 -0.35 13.58
N LYS A 131 0.14 -0.74 14.74
CA LYS A 131 0.14 -2.11 15.23
C LYS A 131 -1.20 -2.85 14.97
N PRO A 132 -1.14 -4.06 14.36
CA PRO A 132 -2.32 -4.91 14.19
C PRO A 132 -2.99 -5.24 15.53
N ARG A 133 -4.32 -5.37 15.52
CA ARG A 133 -5.13 -5.81 16.66
C ARG A 133 -5.44 -7.30 16.53
N ASP A 134 -5.79 -7.94 17.66
CA ASP A 134 -6.27 -9.33 17.66
C ASP A 134 -7.50 -9.47 16.73
N GLY A 135 -7.46 -10.49 15.86
CA GLY A 135 -8.50 -10.76 14.89
C GLY A 135 -8.31 -10.05 13.53
N GLU A 136 -7.35 -9.14 13.40
CA GLU A 136 -6.99 -8.58 12.09
C GLU A 136 -6.08 -9.54 11.32
N VAL A 137 -6.25 -9.61 10.00
CA VAL A 137 -5.46 -10.50 9.14
C VAL A 137 -4.07 -9.91 8.93
N VAL A 138 -3.05 -10.68 9.29
CA VAL A 138 -1.64 -10.35 8.99
C VAL A 138 -1.06 -11.46 8.13
N VAL A 139 -0.66 -11.15 6.89
CA VAL A 139 0.05 -12.10 6.01
C VAL A 139 1.53 -11.74 5.95
N CYS A 140 2.37 -12.76 6.17
CA CYS A 140 3.81 -12.61 5.96
C CYS A 140 4.18 -13.13 4.57
N LYS A 141 4.90 -12.34 3.81
CA LYS A 141 5.30 -12.64 2.43
C LYS A 141 6.82 -12.66 2.28
N THR A 142 7.29 -13.45 1.32
CA THR A 142 8.70 -13.56 0.92
C THR A 142 8.92 -13.03 -0.51
N THR A 143 7.92 -12.32 -1.03
CA THR A 143 7.84 -11.74 -2.39
C THR A 143 7.44 -10.27 -2.27
N ASP A 144 7.54 -9.51 -3.34
CA ASP A 144 7.04 -8.13 -3.36
C ASP A 144 5.51 -8.08 -3.22
N SER A 145 4.81 -8.85 -4.05
CA SER A 145 3.34 -8.89 -3.98
C SER A 145 2.82 -9.58 -2.72
N THR A 146 1.78 -8.99 -2.13
CA THR A 146 1.02 -9.63 -1.04
C THR A 146 0.17 -10.80 -1.54
N VAL A 147 -0.23 -10.81 -2.81
CA VAL A 147 -1.08 -11.86 -3.40
C VAL A 147 -0.24 -13.06 -3.84
N MET A 148 0.85 -12.79 -4.55
CA MET A 148 1.73 -13.83 -5.08
C MET A 148 2.42 -14.59 -3.95
N GLY A 149 2.24 -15.89 -3.90
CA GLY A 149 2.87 -16.77 -2.92
C GLY A 149 2.26 -16.76 -1.52
N THR A 150 1.14 -16.06 -1.32
CA THR A 150 0.36 -16.10 -0.08
C THR A 150 -1.10 -16.50 -0.34
N GLN A 151 -1.85 -16.72 0.73
CA GLN A 151 -3.28 -17.00 0.65
C GLN A 151 -4.15 -15.72 0.65
N TYR A 152 -3.57 -14.53 0.55
CA TYR A 152 -4.26 -13.26 0.74
C TYR A 152 -5.45 -13.08 -0.22
N GLY A 153 -5.26 -13.33 -1.52
CA GLY A 153 -6.35 -13.21 -2.49
C GLY A 153 -7.52 -14.17 -2.22
N HIS A 154 -7.25 -15.38 -1.69
CA HIS A 154 -8.30 -16.31 -1.28
C HIS A 154 -9.03 -15.82 -0.03
N ILE A 155 -8.29 -15.31 0.96
CA ILE A 155 -8.87 -14.75 2.20
C ILE A 155 -9.87 -13.64 1.85
N LEU A 156 -9.47 -12.69 1.01
CA LEU A 156 -10.37 -11.61 0.57
C LEU A 156 -11.64 -12.15 -0.10
N ARG A 157 -11.49 -13.15 -0.99
CA ARG A 157 -12.63 -13.76 -1.68
C ARG A 157 -13.59 -14.47 -0.72
N TRP A 158 -13.06 -15.22 0.26
CA TRP A 158 -13.88 -15.89 1.26
C TRP A 158 -14.62 -14.92 2.17
N MET A 159 -14.05 -13.73 2.40
CA MET A 159 -14.67 -12.64 3.15
C MET A 159 -15.66 -11.80 2.31
N GLY A 160 -15.84 -12.12 1.03
CA GLY A 160 -16.74 -11.39 0.13
C GLY A 160 -16.25 -9.98 -0.24
N ILE A 161 -14.93 -9.74 -0.14
CA ILE A 161 -14.31 -8.46 -0.49
C ILE A 161 -14.23 -8.33 -2.01
N GLU A 162 -14.59 -7.17 -2.51
CA GLU A 162 -14.50 -6.80 -3.93
C GLU A 162 -13.60 -5.56 -4.15
N HIS A 163 -13.43 -4.75 -3.11
CA HIS A 163 -12.66 -3.51 -3.14
C HIS A 163 -11.52 -3.56 -2.12
N VAL A 164 -10.33 -3.07 -2.50
CA VAL A 164 -9.19 -3.01 -1.59
C VAL A 164 -8.62 -1.59 -1.59
N VAL A 165 -8.61 -0.97 -0.41
CA VAL A 165 -7.93 0.30 -0.14
C VAL A 165 -6.51 -0.03 0.29
N VAL A 166 -5.51 0.47 -0.43
CA VAL A 166 -4.10 0.09 -0.27
C VAL A 166 -3.26 1.29 0.18
N GLY A 167 -2.53 1.09 1.28
CA GLY A 167 -1.46 1.97 1.76
C GLY A 167 -0.20 1.17 2.10
N GLY A 168 0.91 1.85 2.35
CA GLY A 168 2.17 1.22 2.79
C GLY A 168 3.39 1.47 1.91
N LEU A 169 4.35 0.56 1.93
CA LEU A 169 5.69 0.71 1.37
C LEU A 169 6.07 -0.48 0.46
N PHE A 170 6.96 -0.29 -0.49
CA PHE A 170 7.26 0.94 -1.20
C PHE A 170 6.36 1.03 -2.41
N THR A 171 5.94 2.27 -2.77
CA THR A 171 4.98 2.50 -3.86
C THR A 171 5.41 1.82 -5.15
N ASP A 172 6.69 1.88 -5.49
CA ASP A 172 7.31 1.35 -6.71
C ASP A 172 7.70 -0.14 -6.62
N GLN A 173 7.48 -0.81 -5.49
CA GLN A 173 7.86 -2.21 -5.25
C GLN A 173 6.67 -3.04 -4.75
N CYS A 174 6.60 -3.30 -3.44
CA CYS A 174 5.59 -4.17 -2.85
C CYS A 174 4.16 -3.67 -3.08
N VAL A 175 3.94 -2.36 -2.98
CA VAL A 175 2.64 -1.74 -3.26
C VAL A 175 2.26 -1.92 -4.72
N SER A 176 3.15 -1.54 -5.65
CA SER A 176 2.92 -1.67 -7.10
C SER A 176 2.64 -3.12 -7.51
N SER A 177 3.47 -4.05 -7.05
CA SER A 177 3.29 -5.49 -7.37
C SER A 177 1.96 -6.00 -6.83
N THR A 178 1.59 -5.61 -5.60
CA THR A 178 0.31 -6.02 -4.99
C THR A 178 -0.89 -5.43 -5.71
N VAL A 179 -0.83 -4.13 -6.09
CA VAL A 179 -1.92 -3.45 -6.82
C VAL A 179 -2.18 -4.13 -8.16
N ARG A 180 -1.14 -4.46 -8.92
CA ARG A 180 -1.26 -5.15 -10.21
C ARG A 180 -1.89 -6.53 -10.05
N ASP A 181 -1.38 -7.34 -9.12
CA ASP A 181 -1.93 -8.67 -8.86
C ASP A 181 -3.37 -8.63 -8.37
N LEU A 182 -3.73 -7.71 -7.46
CA LEU A 182 -5.12 -7.55 -7.02
C LEU A 182 -6.04 -7.19 -8.18
N SER A 183 -5.62 -6.29 -9.07
CA SER A 183 -6.36 -5.91 -10.26
C SER A 183 -6.56 -7.11 -11.19
N ASP A 184 -5.50 -7.87 -11.47
CA ASP A 184 -5.57 -9.07 -12.32
C ASP A 184 -6.41 -10.20 -11.69
N TRP A 185 -6.52 -10.23 -10.37
CA TRP A 185 -7.42 -11.14 -9.64
C TRP A 185 -8.89 -10.66 -9.62
N GLY A 186 -9.17 -9.48 -10.16
CA GLY A 186 -10.53 -8.94 -10.32
C GLY A 186 -11.02 -8.06 -9.17
N TYR A 187 -10.12 -7.61 -8.29
CA TYR A 187 -10.45 -6.62 -7.26
C TYR A 187 -10.40 -5.19 -7.82
N THR A 188 -11.32 -4.34 -7.36
CA THR A 188 -11.20 -2.90 -7.58
C THR A 188 -10.27 -2.30 -6.53
N VAL A 189 -9.17 -1.71 -6.98
CA VAL A 189 -8.13 -1.21 -6.08
C VAL A 189 -8.18 0.31 -5.98
N PHE A 190 -8.11 0.82 -4.75
CA PHE A 190 -7.96 2.23 -4.42
C PHE A 190 -6.58 2.44 -3.79
N LEU A 191 -5.66 3.02 -4.54
CA LEU A 191 -4.32 3.34 -4.04
C LEU A 191 -4.34 4.70 -3.35
N VAL A 192 -4.08 4.70 -2.04
CA VAL A 192 -4.09 5.93 -1.25
C VAL A 192 -2.71 6.59 -1.32
N GLU A 193 -2.58 7.61 -2.18
CA GLU A 193 -1.30 8.25 -2.50
C GLU A 193 -0.62 8.82 -1.25
N ASP A 194 -1.37 9.51 -0.41
CA ASP A 194 -0.87 10.12 0.82
C ASP A 194 -0.74 9.15 2.01
N ALA A 195 -1.02 7.86 1.79
CA ALA A 195 -0.72 6.77 2.72
C ALA A 195 0.33 5.78 2.17
N THR A 196 1.04 6.16 1.08
CA THR A 196 2.14 5.38 0.51
C THR A 196 3.41 6.21 0.32
N SER A 197 4.57 5.56 0.24
CA SER A 197 5.83 6.21 -0.11
C SER A 197 6.72 5.27 -0.93
N ALA A 198 7.36 5.84 -1.96
CA ALA A 198 8.58 5.31 -2.53
C ALA A 198 9.81 5.84 -1.76
N ILE A 199 11.01 5.44 -2.18
CA ILE A 199 12.26 5.88 -1.55
C ILE A 199 12.64 7.34 -1.89
N ASN A 200 12.05 7.91 -2.95
CA ASN A 200 12.22 9.30 -3.36
C ASN A 200 10.97 9.83 -4.09
N ALA A 201 10.91 11.15 -4.29
CA ALA A 201 9.76 11.84 -4.86
C ALA A 201 9.50 11.47 -6.34
N ASP A 202 10.55 11.28 -7.12
CA ASP A 202 10.40 10.97 -8.55
C ASP A 202 9.77 9.59 -8.75
N LEU A 203 10.24 8.58 -8.02
CA LEU A 203 9.66 7.23 -8.03
C LEU A 203 8.22 7.24 -7.51
N GLN A 204 7.93 8.01 -6.46
CA GLN A 204 6.57 8.16 -5.94
C GLN A 204 5.61 8.67 -7.03
N VAL A 205 5.94 9.77 -7.65
CA VAL A 205 5.10 10.39 -8.68
C VAL A 205 4.99 9.49 -9.91
N TRP A 206 6.10 8.93 -10.36
CA TRP A 206 6.14 8.11 -11.57
C TRP A 206 5.31 6.84 -11.42
N GLU A 207 5.53 6.06 -10.36
CA GLU A 207 4.80 4.81 -10.18
C GLU A 207 3.31 5.05 -9.88
N THR A 208 2.98 6.07 -9.09
CA THR A 208 1.59 6.46 -8.87
C THR A 208 0.87 6.75 -10.19
N ARG A 209 1.51 7.46 -11.12
CA ARG A 209 0.96 7.72 -12.46
C ARG A 209 0.82 6.45 -13.29
N MET A 210 1.81 5.55 -13.25
CA MET A 210 1.79 4.31 -14.03
C MET A 210 0.71 3.33 -13.57
N LEU A 211 0.39 3.32 -12.28
CA LEU A 211 -0.67 2.47 -11.72
C LEU A 211 -2.07 3.04 -11.98
N ASN A 212 -2.17 4.37 -11.91
CA ASN A 212 -3.45 5.07 -11.94
C ASN A 212 -4.22 4.80 -13.23
N GLN A 213 -5.52 4.61 -13.11
CA GLN A 213 -6.49 4.40 -14.19
C GLN A 213 -6.32 3.08 -14.99
N ILE A 214 -5.18 2.38 -14.87
CA ILE A 214 -5.01 1.04 -15.46
C ILE A 214 -5.32 -0.03 -14.42
N TYR A 215 -4.60 0.00 -13.29
CA TYR A 215 -4.69 -1.05 -12.26
C TYR A 215 -5.49 -0.62 -11.03
N CYS A 216 -5.60 0.69 -10.80
CA CYS A 216 -6.27 1.22 -9.62
C CYS A 216 -6.83 2.63 -9.87
N LYS A 217 -7.66 3.09 -8.94
CA LYS A 217 -7.96 4.50 -8.76
C LYS A 217 -7.03 5.07 -7.69
N VAL A 218 -6.24 6.08 -8.06
CA VAL A 218 -5.44 6.82 -7.08
C VAL A 218 -6.34 7.80 -6.34
N VAL A 219 -6.31 7.76 -5.02
CA VAL A 219 -7.16 8.56 -4.13
C VAL A 219 -6.34 9.12 -2.98
N SER A 220 -6.85 10.15 -2.31
CA SER A 220 -6.33 10.60 -1.02
C SER A 220 -7.04 9.88 0.13
N THR A 221 -6.45 9.93 1.31
CA THR A 221 -7.09 9.48 2.56
C THR A 221 -8.44 10.14 2.75
N GLU A 222 -8.52 11.45 2.53
CA GLU A 222 -9.75 12.23 2.70
C GLU A 222 -10.87 11.76 1.75
N GLU A 223 -10.56 11.52 0.47
CA GLU A 223 -11.53 11.02 -0.51
C GLU A 223 -12.09 9.63 -0.12
N VAL A 224 -11.23 8.72 0.35
CA VAL A 224 -11.68 7.40 0.83
C VAL A 224 -12.63 7.54 2.00
N LEU A 225 -12.28 8.34 2.99
CA LEU A 225 -13.10 8.54 4.19
C LEU A 225 -14.45 9.16 3.83
N GLN A 226 -14.47 10.18 2.96
CA GLN A 226 -15.70 10.82 2.50
C GLN A 226 -16.61 9.86 1.72
N ASP A 227 -16.04 9.05 0.84
CA ASP A 227 -16.80 8.08 0.05
C ASP A 227 -17.43 6.98 0.91
N LEU A 228 -16.82 6.63 2.05
CA LEU A 228 -17.28 5.56 2.95
C LEU A 228 -18.20 6.06 4.08
N VAL A 229 -18.10 7.32 4.50
CA VAL A 229 -18.94 7.89 5.58
C VAL A 229 -20.42 7.93 5.20
N GLY A 230 -20.73 8.13 3.93
CA GLY A 230 -22.12 8.28 3.44
C GLY A 230 -22.88 6.95 3.23
N GLN A 231 -22.32 5.79 3.63
CA GLN A 231 -22.88 4.46 3.31
C GLN A 231 -23.32 3.68 4.56
#